data_c017834c94d366204d1f602ffb13a4a2
#
_entry.id   c017834c94d366204d1f602ffb13a4a2
#
_cell.length_a   1.000
_cell.length_b   1.000
_cell.length_c   1.000
_cell.angle_alpha   90.00
_cell.angle_beta   90.00
_cell.angle_gamma   90.00
#
_symmetry.space_group_name_H-M   'P 1'
#
loop_
_entity.id
_entity.type
_entity.pdbx_description
1 polymer ?
#
loop_
_entity_poly.entity_id
_entity_poly.type
_entity_poly.pdbx_seq_one_letter_code
_entity_poly.pdbx_strand_id
1 'polypeptide(L)'
;LSWSGLYFGIKYYQTLQLEKQKSLTATNKAHEAQLKMLRYQMNPHFLFNTLNAISTLVLINETDTANKMVTRLSDFLRYSLYKDPINRVPLEQELYAAKLYLEIEKVRFSERLTLSFDIEQGTERALVPSLILQPLIENAIKYAVASQVSGGIIAITAKKFGHDLLLEVSDNGPGMPISDGIPRNSASGVGLVNTKERLAALYDNDFALVLTHNEPKGLKVNIRIPLQLEPVETNHVEGNSSR
;
A
#
# COMPACT_ATOMS: atom_id res chain seq x y z
N LEU A 1 42.09 -3.84 -50.33
CA LEU A 1 41.85 -3.02 -49.15
C LEU A 1 40.41 -2.44 -49.03
N SER A 2 39.70 -2.19 -50.14
CA SER A 2 38.37 -1.59 -50.13
C SER A 2 37.24 -2.53 -49.69
N TRP A 3 37.31 -3.86 -50.03
CA TRP A 3 36.29 -4.85 -49.65
C TRP A 3 36.25 -5.15 -48.17
N SER A 4 37.41 -5.22 -47.52
CA SER A 4 37.53 -5.43 -46.05
C SER A 4 36.89 -4.29 -45.25
N GLY A 5 37.13 -3.05 -45.67
CA GLY A 5 36.52 -1.87 -45.02
C GLY A 5 35.00 -1.84 -45.14
N LEU A 6 34.47 -2.18 -46.33
CA LEU A 6 33.01 -2.24 -46.52
C LEU A 6 32.35 -3.33 -45.66
N TYR A 7 32.97 -4.52 -45.62
CA TYR A 7 32.51 -5.63 -44.80
C TYR A 7 32.46 -5.27 -43.29
N PHE A 8 33.53 -4.70 -42.77
CA PHE A 8 33.58 -4.28 -41.37
C PHE A 8 32.61 -3.14 -41.09
N GLY A 9 32.43 -2.19 -42.00
CA GLY A 9 31.46 -1.10 -41.88
C GLY A 9 30.02 -1.62 -41.79
N ILE A 10 29.64 -2.56 -42.68
CA ILE A 10 28.30 -3.18 -42.69
C ILE A 10 28.09 -3.98 -41.40
N LYS A 11 29.06 -4.79 -41.00
CA LYS A 11 28.99 -5.59 -39.78
C LYS A 11 28.89 -4.73 -38.51
N TYR A 12 29.65 -3.64 -38.43
CA TYR A 12 29.58 -2.68 -37.35
C TYR A 12 28.21 -1.99 -37.29
N TYR A 13 27.68 -1.56 -38.45
CA TYR A 13 26.34 -0.95 -38.53
C TYR A 13 25.24 -1.93 -38.10
N GLN A 14 25.31 -3.20 -38.52
CA GLN A 14 24.36 -4.24 -38.08
C GLN A 14 24.43 -4.48 -36.57
N THR A 15 25.64 -4.51 -36.02
CA THR A 15 25.81 -4.66 -34.54
C THR A 15 25.20 -3.50 -33.79
N LEU A 16 25.46 -2.26 -34.24
CA LEU A 16 24.85 -1.05 -33.64
C LEU A 16 23.32 -1.07 -33.71
N GLN A 17 22.76 -1.47 -34.85
CA GLN A 17 21.30 -1.61 -35.02
C GLN A 17 20.73 -2.66 -34.07
N LEU A 18 21.42 -3.80 -33.92
CA LEU A 18 21.01 -4.88 -33.02
C LEU A 18 21.05 -4.43 -31.55
N GLU A 19 22.10 -3.73 -31.13
CA GLU A 19 22.22 -3.16 -29.77
C GLU A 19 21.14 -2.11 -29.50
N LYS A 20 20.89 -1.22 -30.44
CA LYS A 20 19.82 -0.22 -30.35
C LYS A 20 18.44 -0.88 -30.22
N GLN A 21 18.19 -1.92 -31.01
CA GLN A 21 16.94 -2.67 -30.96
C GLN A 21 16.79 -3.43 -29.63
N LYS A 22 17.86 -4.04 -29.11
CA LYS A 22 17.87 -4.68 -27.77
C LYS A 22 17.59 -3.66 -26.66
N SER A 23 18.22 -2.48 -26.71
CA SER A 23 17.99 -1.41 -25.75
C SER A 23 16.54 -0.92 -25.77
N LEU A 24 15.97 -0.65 -26.94
CA LEU A 24 14.57 -0.27 -27.10
C LEU A 24 13.61 -1.36 -26.59
N THR A 25 13.89 -2.62 -26.87
CA THR A 25 13.07 -3.75 -26.39
C THR A 25 13.15 -3.89 -24.88
N ALA A 26 14.33 -3.70 -24.28
CA ALA A 26 14.51 -3.72 -22.83
C ALA A 26 13.75 -2.56 -22.16
N THR A 27 13.83 -1.34 -22.71
CA THR A 27 13.11 -0.17 -22.23
C THR A 27 11.58 -0.37 -22.31
N ASN A 28 11.07 -0.89 -23.42
CA ASN A 28 9.65 -1.20 -23.57
C ASN A 28 9.17 -2.26 -22.58
N LYS A 29 9.94 -3.33 -22.37
CA LYS A 29 9.64 -4.35 -21.36
C LYS A 29 9.66 -3.78 -19.95
N ALA A 30 10.58 -2.87 -19.64
CA ALA A 30 10.62 -2.18 -18.36
C ALA A 30 9.37 -1.30 -18.17
N HIS A 31 8.96 -0.52 -19.18
CA HIS A 31 7.73 0.26 -19.16
C HIS A 31 6.47 -0.62 -19.04
N GLU A 32 6.40 -1.73 -19.77
CA GLU A 32 5.29 -2.68 -19.61
C GLU A 32 5.24 -3.30 -18.22
N ALA A 33 6.40 -3.65 -17.65
CA ALA A 33 6.48 -4.14 -16.28
C ALA A 33 6.06 -3.08 -15.26
N GLN A 34 6.46 -1.82 -15.44
CA GLN A 34 6.01 -0.69 -14.62
C GLN A 34 4.50 -0.46 -14.73
N LEU A 35 3.93 -0.46 -15.93
CA LEU A 35 2.49 -0.33 -16.15
C LEU A 35 1.72 -1.51 -15.54
N LYS A 36 2.27 -2.72 -15.64
CA LYS A 36 1.70 -3.91 -15.02
C LYS A 36 1.75 -3.83 -13.49
N MET A 37 2.86 -3.37 -12.93
CA MET A 37 3.03 -3.12 -11.51
C MET A 37 2.05 -2.06 -10.99
N LEU A 38 1.88 -0.95 -11.73
CA LEU A 38 0.87 0.09 -11.45
C LEU A 38 -0.56 -0.46 -11.48
N ARG A 39 -0.89 -1.33 -12.45
CA ARG A 39 -2.19 -2.00 -12.51
C ARG A 39 -2.44 -2.96 -11.35
N TYR A 40 -1.38 -3.63 -10.85
CA TYR A 40 -1.50 -4.53 -9.70
C TYR A 40 -1.55 -3.78 -8.35
N GLN A 41 -1.01 -2.56 -8.28
CA GLN A 41 -1.06 -1.72 -7.08
C GLN A 41 -2.45 -1.10 -6.85
N MET A 42 -3.24 -0.93 -7.90
CA MET A 42 -4.61 -0.44 -7.78
C MET A 42 -5.58 -1.59 -7.84
N ASN A 43 -6.38 -1.79 -6.79
CA ASN A 43 -7.47 -2.76 -6.78
C ASN A 43 -8.57 -2.29 -7.76
N PRO A 44 -8.70 -2.88 -8.98
CA PRO A 44 -9.67 -2.41 -9.96
C PRO A 44 -11.11 -2.53 -9.44
N HIS A 45 -11.36 -3.53 -8.62
CA HIS A 45 -12.67 -3.76 -8.01
C HIS A 45 -13.05 -2.62 -7.03
N PHE A 46 -12.08 -2.11 -6.26
CA PHE A 46 -12.29 -0.92 -5.42
C PHE A 46 -12.69 0.30 -6.27
N LEU A 47 -11.95 0.57 -7.36
CA LEU A 47 -12.24 1.70 -8.25
C LEU A 47 -13.64 1.59 -8.86
N PHE A 48 -14.01 0.43 -9.44
CA PHE A 48 -15.33 0.23 -10.03
C PHE A 48 -16.44 0.39 -8.99
N ASN A 49 -16.28 -0.16 -7.80
CA ASN A 49 -17.28 -0.03 -6.74
C ASN A 49 -17.41 1.42 -6.26
N THR A 50 -16.28 2.15 -6.14
CA THR A 50 -16.29 3.55 -5.76
C THR A 50 -17.01 4.42 -6.80
N LEU A 51 -16.70 4.23 -8.10
CA LEU A 51 -17.37 4.95 -9.18
C LEU A 51 -18.87 4.65 -9.25
N ASN A 52 -19.28 3.39 -9.04
CA ASN A 52 -20.67 3.00 -8.97
C ASN A 52 -21.38 3.65 -7.78
N ALA A 53 -20.74 3.72 -6.62
CA ALA A 53 -21.30 4.39 -5.45
C ALA A 53 -21.46 5.90 -5.70
N ILE A 54 -20.47 6.56 -6.32
CA ILE A 54 -20.55 7.98 -6.72
C ILE A 54 -21.73 8.18 -7.68
N SER A 55 -21.87 7.33 -8.71
CA SER A 55 -22.98 7.40 -9.66
C SER A 55 -24.34 7.26 -8.97
N THR A 56 -24.47 6.33 -8.01
CA THR A 56 -25.68 6.16 -7.21
C THR A 56 -26.00 7.41 -6.40
N LEU A 57 -25.01 8.00 -5.73
CA LEU A 57 -25.19 9.24 -4.95
C LEU A 57 -25.68 10.40 -5.82
N VAL A 58 -25.14 10.53 -7.04
CA VAL A 58 -25.60 11.54 -8.00
C VAL A 58 -27.07 11.30 -8.40
N LEU A 59 -27.46 10.05 -8.66
CA LEU A 59 -28.83 9.70 -9.04
C LEU A 59 -29.86 9.99 -7.93
N ILE A 60 -29.47 9.87 -6.67
CA ILE A 60 -30.34 10.17 -5.52
C ILE A 60 -30.21 11.63 -5.03
N ASN A 61 -29.52 12.50 -5.80
CA ASN A 61 -29.26 13.90 -5.50
C ASN A 61 -28.41 14.18 -4.24
N GLU A 62 -27.62 13.21 -3.78
CA GLU A 62 -26.62 13.35 -2.70
C GLU A 62 -25.30 13.92 -3.25
N THR A 63 -25.38 15.07 -3.94
CA THR A 63 -24.26 15.66 -4.68
C THR A 63 -23.08 16.05 -3.80
N ASP A 64 -23.31 16.52 -2.58
CA ASP A 64 -22.24 16.89 -1.64
C ASP A 64 -21.43 15.67 -1.20
N THR A 65 -22.11 14.57 -0.91
CA THR A 65 -21.48 13.29 -0.56
C THR A 65 -20.71 12.71 -1.75
N ALA A 66 -21.28 12.78 -2.96
CA ALA A 66 -20.64 12.37 -4.20
C ALA A 66 -19.34 13.17 -4.45
N ASN A 67 -19.39 14.49 -4.30
CA ASN A 67 -18.22 15.37 -4.49
C ASN A 67 -17.11 15.09 -3.47
N LYS A 68 -17.46 14.93 -2.19
CA LYS A 68 -16.50 14.51 -1.15
C LYS A 68 -15.84 13.17 -1.50
N MET A 69 -16.61 12.23 -2.02
CA MET A 69 -16.10 10.90 -2.40
C MET A 69 -15.14 10.97 -3.59
N VAL A 70 -15.42 11.82 -4.60
CA VAL A 70 -14.51 12.08 -5.73
C VAL A 70 -13.20 12.70 -5.25
N THR A 71 -13.27 13.69 -4.35
CA THR A 71 -12.08 14.34 -3.78
C THR A 71 -11.21 13.32 -3.03
N ARG A 72 -11.81 12.53 -2.14
CA ARG A 72 -11.08 11.48 -1.38
C ARG A 72 -10.46 10.43 -2.30
N LEU A 73 -11.19 10.01 -3.33
CA LEU A 73 -10.67 9.07 -4.33
C LEU A 73 -9.46 9.67 -5.06
N SER A 74 -9.54 10.93 -5.47
CA SER A 74 -8.44 11.63 -6.13
C SER A 74 -7.19 11.71 -5.24
N ASP A 75 -7.36 12.06 -3.96
CA ASP A 75 -6.26 12.15 -3.00
C ASP A 75 -5.64 10.78 -2.71
N PHE A 76 -6.47 9.75 -2.53
CA PHE A 76 -6.01 8.37 -2.38
C PHE A 76 -5.22 7.87 -3.60
N LEU A 77 -5.72 8.11 -4.81
CA LEU A 77 -5.04 7.74 -6.05
C LEU A 77 -3.72 8.49 -6.20
N ARG A 78 -3.69 9.78 -5.88
CA ARG A 78 -2.46 10.57 -5.90
C ARG A 78 -1.42 9.97 -4.95
N TYR A 79 -1.80 9.65 -3.71
CA TYR A 79 -0.90 9.00 -2.77
C TYR A 79 -0.37 7.66 -3.31
N SER A 80 -1.27 6.79 -3.76
CA SER A 80 -0.92 5.43 -4.20
C SER A 80 -0.08 5.38 -5.48
N LEU A 81 -0.24 6.37 -6.39
CA LEU A 81 0.48 6.40 -7.66
C LEU A 81 1.87 7.05 -7.56
N TYR A 82 2.06 8.02 -6.66
CA TYR A 82 3.31 8.77 -6.57
C TYR A 82 4.28 8.24 -5.50
N LYS A 83 3.86 7.27 -4.69
CA LYS A 83 4.74 6.66 -3.68
C LYS A 83 5.39 5.40 -4.23
N ASP A 84 6.72 5.39 -4.16
CA ASP A 84 7.49 4.19 -4.47
C ASP A 84 7.34 3.18 -3.32
N PRO A 85 6.93 1.93 -3.60
CA PRO A 85 6.78 0.90 -2.57
C PRO A 85 8.06 0.54 -1.80
N ILE A 86 9.23 0.85 -2.37
CA ILE A 86 10.55 0.57 -1.73
C ILE A 86 10.89 1.66 -0.72
N ASN A 87 10.29 2.85 -0.83
CA ASN A 87 10.57 3.95 0.07
C ASN A 87 9.91 3.75 1.44
N ARG A 88 10.57 4.27 2.47
CA ARG A 88 9.98 4.40 3.81
C ARG A 88 9.33 5.77 3.93
N VAL A 89 8.18 5.80 4.58
CA VAL A 89 7.41 7.02 4.85
C VAL A 89 7.04 7.08 6.33
N PRO A 90 6.81 8.26 6.90
CA PRO A 90 6.23 8.37 8.24
C PRO A 90 4.90 7.64 8.33
N LEU A 91 4.65 6.97 9.45
CA LEU A 91 3.40 6.23 9.70
C LEU A 91 2.16 7.11 9.55
N GLU A 92 2.25 8.40 9.86
CA GLU A 92 1.15 9.35 9.66
C GLU A 92 0.67 9.42 8.21
N GLN A 93 1.59 9.28 7.22
CA GLN A 93 1.24 9.28 5.81
C GLN A 93 0.50 7.99 5.41
N GLU A 94 0.92 6.85 5.96
CA GLU A 94 0.21 5.57 5.78
C GLU A 94 -1.18 5.60 6.41
N LEU A 95 -1.28 6.15 7.62
CA LEU A 95 -2.56 6.34 8.31
C LEU A 95 -3.48 7.30 7.56
N TYR A 96 -2.93 8.36 6.96
CA TYR A 96 -3.69 9.27 6.11
C TYR A 96 -4.29 8.55 4.89
N ALA A 97 -3.48 7.78 4.16
CA ALA A 97 -3.95 7.00 3.02
C ALA A 97 -4.97 5.93 3.44
N ALA A 98 -4.72 5.25 4.57
CA ALA A 98 -5.64 4.28 5.15
C ALA A 98 -7.00 4.92 5.48
N LYS A 99 -7.00 6.11 6.08
CA LYS A 99 -8.23 6.87 6.38
C LYS A 99 -8.99 7.24 5.11
N LEU A 100 -8.31 7.77 4.09
CA LEU A 100 -8.96 8.09 2.80
C LEU A 100 -9.66 6.86 2.20
N TYR A 101 -8.97 5.72 2.15
CA TYR A 101 -9.53 4.47 1.66
C TYR A 101 -10.74 4.02 2.49
N LEU A 102 -10.62 3.99 3.80
CA LEU A 102 -11.66 3.55 4.72
C LEU A 102 -12.88 4.49 4.73
N GLU A 103 -12.69 5.79 4.55
CA GLU A 103 -13.78 6.76 4.43
C GLU A 103 -14.58 6.57 3.13
N ILE A 104 -13.91 6.21 2.02
CA ILE A 104 -14.59 5.83 0.77
C ILE A 104 -15.42 4.55 1.00
N GLU A 105 -14.83 3.53 1.62
CA GLU A 105 -15.51 2.27 1.92
C GLU A 105 -16.67 2.47 2.92
N LYS A 106 -16.54 3.41 3.86
CA LYS A 106 -17.60 3.74 4.81
C LYS A 106 -18.84 4.32 4.13
N VAL A 107 -18.68 5.12 3.08
CA VAL A 107 -19.82 5.58 2.27
C VAL A 107 -20.54 4.39 1.61
N ARG A 108 -19.78 3.40 1.14
CA ARG A 108 -20.32 2.20 0.47
C ARG A 108 -21.01 1.24 1.44
N PHE A 109 -20.43 1.03 2.61
CA PHE A 109 -20.94 0.08 3.61
C PHE A 109 -21.79 0.71 4.70
N SER A 110 -21.80 2.04 4.81
CA SER A 110 -22.57 2.82 5.80
C SER A 110 -22.37 2.30 7.23
N GLU A 111 -23.44 1.97 7.93
CA GLU A 111 -23.41 1.47 9.31
C GLU A 111 -22.76 0.08 9.46
N ARG A 112 -22.56 -0.63 8.34
CA ARG A 112 -21.93 -1.95 8.35
C ARG A 112 -20.42 -1.92 8.55
N LEU A 113 -19.77 -0.75 8.49
CA LEU A 113 -18.33 -0.60 8.71
C LEU A 113 -18.08 0.27 9.95
N THR A 114 -17.50 -0.35 10.98
CA THR A 114 -17.02 0.35 12.17
C THR A 114 -15.50 0.39 12.17
N LEU A 115 -14.92 1.56 12.47
CA LEU A 115 -13.48 1.79 12.45
C LEU A 115 -12.99 2.19 13.84
N SER A 116 -11.84 1.66 14.24
CA SER A 116 -11.12 2.04 15.46
C SER A 116 -9.65 2.29 15.16
N PHE A 117 -9.08 3.34 15.74
CA PHE A 117 -7.67 3.68 15.63
C PHE A 117 -7.10 3.88 17.03
N ASP A 118 -6.08 3.10 17.38
CA ASP A 118 -5.33 3.19 18.64
C ASP A 118 -3.86 3.42 18.34
N ILE A 119 -3.49 4.67 18.10
CA ILE A 119 -2.16 5.08 17.68
C ILE A 119 -1.45 5.74 18.88
N GLU A 120 -0.43 5.09 19.41
CA GLU A 120 0.36 5.60 20.52
C GLU A 120 1.14 6.85 20.08
N GLN A 121 1.08 7.88 20.92
CA GLN A 121 1.73 9.17 20.66
C GLN A 121 3.23 9.01 20.34
N GLY A 122 3.65 9.66 19.25
CA GLY A 122 5.02 9.65 18.75
C GLY A 122 5.37 8.43 17.88
N THR A 123 4.40 7.52 17.61
CA THR A 123 4.57 6.49 16.57
C THR A 123 4.27 7.02 15.18
N GLU A 124 3.60 8.15 15.06
CA GLU A 124 3.20 8.77 13.78
C GLU A 124 4.43 9.12 12.92
N ARG A 125 5.57 9.44 13.56
CA ARG A 125 6.84 9.75 12.91
C ARG A 125 7.71 8.51 12.63
N ALA A 126 7.27 7.33 13.01
CA ALA A 126 7.99 6.10 12.73
C ALA A 126 8.02 5.84 11.21
N LEU A 127 9.21 5.53 10.69
CA LEU A 127 9.39 5.20 9.28
C LEU A 127 8.95 3.77 9.01
N VAL A 128 7.96 3.63 8.14
CA VAL A 128 7.37 2.35 7.72
C VAL A 128 7.45 2.20 6.20
N PRO A 129 7.43 0.98 5.66
CA PRO A 129 7.34 0.79 4.22
C PRO A 129 6.07 1.44 3.65
N SER A 130 6.20 2.14 2.54
CA SER A 130 5.06 2.74 1.84
C SER A 130 4.02 1.67 1.46
N LEU A 131 2.73 1.97 1.59
CA LEU A 131 1.61 1.08 1.27
C LEU A 131 1.61 -0.23 2.09
N ILE A 132 2.10 -0.19 3.35
CA ILE A 132 2.15 -1.38 4.22
C ILE A 132 0.77 -1.72 4.79
N LEU A 133 -0.03 -0.72 5.15
CA LEU A 133 -1.36 -0.90 5.74
C LEU A 133 -2.42 -1.27 4.69
N GLN A 134 -2.29 -0.79 3.47
CA GLN A 134 -3.32 -0.94 2.44
C GLN A 134 -3.73 -2.39 2.17
N PRO A 135 -2.81 -3.37 1.90
CA PRO A 135 -3.21 -4.76 1.65
C PRO A 135 -3.91 -5.42 2.84
N LEU A 136 -3.55 -5.01 4.06
CA LEU A 136 -4.14 -5.54 5.29
C LEU A 136 -5.57 -5.05 5.46
N ILE A 137 -5.79 -3.76 5.22
CA ILE A 137 -7.11 -3.13 5.29
C ILE A 137 -8.02 -3.66 4.17
N GLU A 138 -7.51 -3.81 2.95
CA GLU A 138 -8.26 -4.40 1.84
C GLU A 138 -8.74 -5.83 2.17
N ASN A 139 -7.88 -6.64 2.78
CA ASN A 139 -8.25 -7.97 3.24
C ASN A 139 -9.33 -7.93 4.33
N ALA A 140 -9.20 -7.05 5.33
CA ALA A 140 -10.19 -6.87 6.38
C ALA A 140 -11.56 -6.42 5.81
N ILE A 141 -11.59 -5.45 4.90
CA ILE A 141 -12.82 -5.04 4.19
C ILE A 141 -13.44 -6.22 3.44
N LYS A 142 -12.64 -6.97 2.68
CA LYS A 142 -13.11 -8.08 1.86
C LYS A 142 -13.74 -9.19 2.69
N TYR A 143 -13.09 -9.58 3.78
CA TYR A 143 -13.48 -10.77 4.54
C TYR A 143 -14.36 -10.47 5.76
N ALA A 144 -14.20 -9.33 6.42
CA ALA A 144 -14.97 -9.00 7.60
C ALA A 144 -16.21 -8.13 7.30
N VAL A 145 -16.16 -7.29 6.26
CA VAL A 145 -17.25 -6.34 5.98
C VAL A 145 -18.07 -6.76 4.76
N ALA A 146 -17.42 -6.97 3.61
CA ALA A 146 -18.13 -7.25 2.35
C ALA A 146 -18.83 -8.60 2.38
N SER A 147 -18.24 -9.61 3.02
CA SER A 147 -18.78 -10.97 3.11
C SER A 147 -19.82 -11.18 4.23
N GLN A 148 -19.96 -10.22 5.16
CA GLN A 148 -20.84 -10.34 6.33
C GLN A 148 -22.04 -9.39 6.22
N VAL A 149 -23.26 -9.91 6.34
CA VAL A 149 -24.49 -9.09 6.34
C VAL A 149 -24.53 -8.16 7.56
N SER A 150 -24.05 -8.63 8.71
CA SER A 150 -23.97 -7.85 9.95
C SER A 150 -22.93 -6.74 9.91
N GLY A 151 -22.10 -6.68 8.84
CA GLY A 151 -20.98 -5.78 8.78
C GLY A 151 -19.78 -6.25 9.60
N GLY A 152 -18.78 -5.38 9.74
CA GLY A 152 -17.53 -5.68 10.43
C GLY A 152 -16.91 -4.48 11.12
N ILE A 153 -16.03 -4.79 12.07
CA ILE A 153 -15.19 -3.84 12.80
C ILE A 153 -13.76 -4.04 12.29
N ILE A 154 -13.10 -2.95 11.96
CA ILE A 154 -11.68 -2.93 11.62
C ILE A 154 -10.97 -2.01 12.61
N ALA A 155 -9.95 -2.53 13.29
CA ALA A 155 -9.12 -1.75 14.18
C ALA A 155 -7.68 -1.71 13.68
N ILE A 156 -7.06 -0.55 13.76
CA ILE A 156 -5.66 -0.30 13.41
C ILE A 156 -4.96 0.20 14.67
N THR A 157 -3.91 -0.50 15.08
CA THR A 157 -3.14 -0.17 16.27
C THR A 157 -1.68 0.04 15.90
N ALA A 158 -1.05 1.06 16.50
CA ALA A 158 0.39 1.28 16.40
C ALA A 158 0.95 1.58 17.79
N LYS A 159 1.92 0.79 18.25
CA LYS A 159 2.50 0.92 19.59
C LYS A 159 4.02 0.76 19.55
N LYS A 160 4.70 1.39 20.49
CA LYS A 160 6.12 1.18 20.73
C LYS A 160 6.31 0.01 21.67
N PHE A 161 7.26 -0.85 21.35
CA PHE A 161 7.66 -1.94 22.21
C PHE A 161 9.19 -2.05 22.24
N GLY A 162 9.81 -1.43 23.25
CA GLY A 162 11.25 -1.32 23.32
C GLY A 162 11.83 -0.54 22.15
N HIS A 163 12.62 -1.20 21.32
CA HIS A 163 13.22 -0.64 20.10
C HIS A 163 12.40 -0.94 18.83
N ASP A 164 11.22 -1.51 18.98
CA ASP A 164 10.38 -1.91 17.86
C ASP A 164 9.10 -1.06 17.77
N LEU A 165 8.57 -0.98 16.55
CA LEU A 165 7.22 -0.55 16.24
C LEU A 165 6.37 -1.80 16.02
N LEU A 166 5.25 -1.90 16.74
CA LEU A 166 4.22 -2.90 16.54
C LEU A 166 3.05 -2.26 15.83
N LEU A 167 2.73 -2.77 14.63
CA LEU A 167 1.55 -2.41 13.86
C LEU A 167 0.59 -3.60 13.87
N GLU A 168 -0.68 -3.37 14.16
CA GLU A 168 -1.71 -4.38 14.10
C GLU A 168 -2.88 -3.87 13.26
N VAL A 169 -3.38 -4.72 12.37
CA VAL A 169 -4.68 -4.55 11.72
C VAL A 169 -5.52 -5.75 12.11
N SER A 170 -6.64 -5.50 12.79
CA SER A 170 -7.54 -6.55 13.25
C SER A 170 -8.95 -6.35 12.72
N ASP A 171 -9.64 -7.46 12.49
CA ASP A 171 -11.03 -7.51 12.09
C ASP A 171 -11.83 -8.52 12.94
N ASN A 172 -13.16 -8.42 12.89
CA ASN A 172 -14.08 -9.36 13.54
C ASN A 172 -14.79 -10.29 12.54
N GLY A 173 -14.18 -10.53 11.39
CA GLY A 173 -14.71 -11.41 10.34
C GLY A 173 -14.73 -12.89 10.72
N PRO A 174 -14.88 -13.79 9.75
CA PRO A 174 -14.90 -15.23 10.02
C PRO A 174 -13.54 -15.78 10.47
N GLY A 175 -12.45 -14.98 10.33
CA GLY A 175 -11.10 -15.48 10.53
C GLY A 175 -10.63 -16.38 9.38
N MET A 176 -9.49 -17.01 9.56
CA MET A 176 -8.95 -18.00 8.63
C MET A 176 -8.20 -19.10 9.38
N PRO A 177 -8.08 -20.32 8.81
CA PRO A 177 -7.24 -21.35 9.38
C PRO A 177 -5.77 -20.94 9.41
N ILE A 178 -5.19 -20.84 10.60
CA ILE A 178 -3.79 -20.47 10.83
C ILE A 178 -3.09 -21.66 11.49
N SER A 179 -1.85 -21.93 11.08
CA SER A 179 -0.93 -22.83 11.75
C SER A 179 0.41 -22.13 11.90
N ASP A 180 0.89 -21.99 13.15
CA ASP A 180 2.15 -21.33 13.48
C ASP A 180 2.28 -19.90 12.90
N GLY A 181 1.18 -19.12 12.93
CA GLY A 181 1.15 -17.76 12.42
C GLY A 181 1.17 -17.65 10.88
N ILE A 182 1.05 -18.78 10.18
CA ILE A 182 1.04 -18.86 8.73
C ILE A 182 -0.34 -19.35 8.25
N PRO A 183 -0.91 -18.76 7.20
CA PRO A 183 -2.17 -19.25 6.62
C PRO A 183 -2.02 -20.66 6.07
N ARG A 184 -2.94 -21.56 6.40
CA ARG A 184 -2.92 -22.95 5.91
C ARG A 184 -3.25 -23.12 4.44
N ASN A 185 -3.92 -22.15 3.84
CA ASN A 185 -4.34 -22.19 2.43
C ASN A 185 -3.61 -21.11 1.63
N SER A 186 -3.21 -21.44 0.41
CA SER A 186 -2.71 -20.48 -0.61
C SER A 186 -3.68 -19.35 -0.96
N ALA A 187 -4.85 -19.32 -0.34
CA ALA A 187 -5.84 -18.24 -0.39
C ALA A 187 -5.45 -16.99 0.42
N SER A 188 -4.35 -17.02 1.20
CA SER A 188 -3.73 -15.78 1.73
C SER A 188 -3.27 -14.98 0.53
N GLY A 189 -4.09 -14.00 0.19
CA GLY A 189 -4.00 -13.29 -1.06
C GLY A 189 -2.60 -12.74 -1.31
N VAL A 190 -2.29 -12.56 -2.57
CA VAL A 190 -1.09 -11.92 -3.11
C VAL A 190 -0.59 -10.73 -2.26
N GLY A 191 -1.51 -10.03 -1.58
CA GLY A 191 -1.20 -8.90 -0.71
C GLY A 191 -0.32 -9.22 0.50
N LEU A 192 -0.61 -10.28 1.25
CA LEU A 192 0.20 -10.66 2.43
C LEU A 192 1.57 -11.20 2.04
N VAL A 193 1.65 -11.94 0.93
CA VAL A 193 2.92 -12.44 0.38
C VAL A 193 3.79 -11.24 -0.03
N ASN A 194 3.26 -10.32 -0.80
CA ASN A 194 3.97 -9.11 -1.23
C ASN A 194 4.40 -8.25 -0.03
N THR A 195 3.55 -8.17 1.02
CA THR A 195 3.90 -7.46 2.26
C THR A 195 5.11 -8.11 2.94
N LYS A 196 5.13 -9.45 3.05
CA LYS A 196 6.24 -10.19 3.65
C LYS A 196 7.54 -10.03 2.85
N GLU A 197 7.48 -10.15 1.52
CA GLU A 197 8.64 -9.97 0.64
C GLU A 197 9.20 -8.55 0.74
N ARG A 198 8.35 -7.54 0.83
CA ARG A 198 8.76 -6.15 1.02
C ARG A 198 9.43 -5.92 2.36
N LEU A 199 8.87 -6.48 3.44
CA LEU A 199 9.49 -6.41 4.77
C LEU A 199 10.86 -7.10 4.77
N ALA A 200 10.99 -8.26 4.14
CA ALA A 200 12.27 -8.96 4.01
C ALA A 200 13.30 -8.13 3.22
N ALA A 201 12.89 -7.46 2.15
CA ALA A 201 13.79 -6.61 1.35
C ALA A 201 14.28 -5.37 2.11
N LEU A 202 13.51 -4.83 3.07
CA LEU A 202 13.84 -3.61 3.81
C LEU A 202 14.49 -3.85 5.17
N TYR A 203 14.22 -4.99 5.80
CA TYR A 203 14.65 -5.28 7.17
C TYR A 203 15.40 -6.62 7.27
N ASP A 204 15.67 -7.31 6.15
CA ASP A 204 16.30 -8.65 6.12
C ASP A 204 15.57 -9.62 7.03
N ASN A 205 16.15 -10.01 8.15
CA ASN A 205 15.56 -10.90 9.14
C ASN A 205 15.03 -10.16 10.39
N ASP A 206 15.17 -8.84 10.46
CA ASP A 206 14.75 -8.05 11.63
C ASP A 206 13.33 -7.51 11.48
N PHE A 207 12.40 -8.41 11.21
CA PHE A 207 10.96 -8.12 11.23
C PHE A 207 10.18 -9.39 11.62
N ALA A 208 8.93 -9.21 12.00
CA ALA A 208 7.97 -10.29 12.11
C ALA A 208 6.65 -9.89 11.44
N LEU A 209 6.05 -10.83 10.71
CA LEU A 209 4.69 -10.74 10.20
C LEU A 209 3.95 -11.99 10.66
N VAL A 210 3.04 -11.82 11.62
CA VAL A 210 2.36 -12.93 12.29
C VAL A 210 0.85 -12.73 12.22
N LEU A 211 0.15 -13.78 11.83
CA LEU A 211 -1.30 -13.82 11.85
C LEU A 211 -1.77 -14.53 13.10
N THR A 212 -2.75 -13.96 13.79
CA THR A 212 -3.37 -14.56 14.99
C THR A 212 -4.89 -14.46 14.91
N HIS A 213 -5.59 -15.31 15.64
CA HIS A 213 -7.03 -15.17 15.77
C HIS A 213 -7.38 -13.96 16.61
N ASN A 214 -8.42 -13.25 16.20
CA ASN A 214 -9.02 -12.19 17.01
C ASN A 214 -10.15 -12.79 17.89
N GLU A 215 -10.36 -12.25 19.07
CA GLU A 215 -11.44 -12.67 19.96
C GLU A 215 -12.62 -11.69 19.90
N PRO A 216 -13.88 -12.20 19.90
CA PRO A 216 -14.29 -13.62 19.95
C PRO A 216 -14.15 -14.34 18.59
N LYS A 217 -13.93 -13.62 17.49
CA LYS A 217 -13.68 -14.14 16.13
C LYS A 217 -13.03 -13.07 15.28
N GLY A 218 -12.33 -13.47 14.21
CA GLY A 218 -11.69 -12.59 13.27
C GLY A 218 -10.22 -12.90 13.08
N LEU A 219 -9.54 -11.99 12.42
CA LEU A 219 -8.10 -12.08 12.14
C LEU A 219 -7.39 -10.85 12.69
N LYS A 220 -6.17 -11.08 13.22
CA LYS A 220 -5.20 -10.03 13.53
C LYS A 220 -3.96 -10.26 12.70
N VAL A 221 -3.52 -9.24 12.00
CA VAL A 221 -2.24 -9.22 11.31
C VAL A 221 -1.30 -8.30 12.08
N ASN A 222 -0.25 -8.88 12.63
CA ASN A 222 0.73 -8.20 13.47
C ASN A 222 2.03 -8.05 12.68
N ILE A 223 2.56 -6.82 12.63
CA ILE A 223 3.85 -6.50 12.04
C ILE A 223 4.72 -5.90 13.14
N ARG A 224 5.91 -6.48 13.34
CA ARG A 224 6.99 -5.92 14.16
C ARG A 224 8.12 -5.49 13.24
N ILE A 225 8.58 -4.27 13.36
CA ILE A 225 9.74 -3.73 12.65
C ILE A 225 10.56 -2.85 13.60
N PRO A 226 11.88 -2.65 13.36
CA PRO A 226 12.69 -1.72 14.13
C PRO A 226 12.10 -0.31 14.09
N LEU A 227 11.99 0.34 15.25
CA LEU A 227 11.51 1.70 15.38
C LEU A 227 12.57 2.68 14.89
N GLN A 228 12.36 3.29 13.75
CA GLN A 228 13.17 4.37 13.21
C GLN A 228 12.28 5.60 13.04
N LEU A 229 12.71 6.72 13.60
CA LEU A 229 11.93 7.97 13.50
C LEU A 229 12.48 8.83 12.36
N GLU A 230 11.59 9.55 11.71
CA GLU A 230 11.96 10.59 10.76
C GLU A 230 12.82 11.66 11.47
N PRO A 231 13.97 12.08 10.91
CA PRO A 231 14.76 13.15 11.48
C PRO A 231 13.92 14.42 11.64
N VAL A 232 14.08 15.11 12.77
CA VAL A 232 13.50 16.46 12.92
C VAL A 232 14.31 17.40 12.06
N GLU A 233 13.76 17.96 11.01
CA GLU A 233 14.37 19.11 10.35
C GLU A 233 14.42 20.27 11.34
N THR A 234 15.57 20.45 11.99
CA THR A 234 15.87 21.67 12.72
C THR A 234 16.10 22.75 11.66
N ASN A 235 15.07 23.53 11.38
CA ASN A 235 15.24 24.80 10.67
C ASN A 235 16.18 25.67 11.52
N HIS A 236 17.47 25.64 11.22
CA HIS A 236 18.40 26.69 11.63
C HIS A 236 17.95 27.98 10.93
N VAL A 237 17.12 28.74 11.61
CA VAL A 237 17.00 30.17 11.33
C VAL A 237 18.34 30.77 11.72
N GLU A 238 19.27 30.79 10.77
CA GLU A 238 20.46 31.64 10.86
C GLU A 238 19.96 33.08 10.93
N GLY A 239 19.91 33.61 12.14
CA GLY A 239 19.71 35.00 12.40
C GLY A 239 20.86 35.78 11.78
N ASN A 240 20.62 36.35 10.61
CA ASN A 240 21.52 37.30 9.96
C ASN A 240 21.47 38.62 10.76
N SER A 241 22.24 38.67 11.84
CA SER A 241 22.54 39.94 12.49
C SER A 241 23.75 40.54 11.78
N SER A 242 23.48 41.35 10.77
CA SER A 242 24.46 42.23 10.15
C SER A 242 24.30 43.62 10.73
N ARG A 243 25.40 44.01 11.36
CA ARG A 243 25.70 45.40 11.71
C ARG A 243 25.85 46.29 10.46
#